data_d440f6ef2973a580cd9af60f9faac175
#
_entry.id   d440f6ef2973a580cd9af60f9faac175
#
_cell.length_a   1.000
_cell.length_b   1.000
_cell.length_c   1.000
_cell.angle_alpha   90.00
_cell.angle_beta   90.00
_cell.angle_gamma   90.00
#
_symmetry.space_group_name_H-M   'P 1'
#
loop_
_entity.id
_entity.type
_entity.pdbx_description
1 polymer ?
#
loop_
_entity_poly.entity_id
_entity_poly.type
_entity_poly.pdbx_seq_one_letter_code
_entity_poly.pdbx_strand_id
1 'polypeptide(L)'
;MSFLDLILIAFLLFMFFSGYSKGFFATLYDLLSFIIMMLFIYFNVETISSIIQIYKPVDDPLSQLGGSVVNMLIVFIIMFIILEIVRRLIGLLIKPLITKLTDHFALTSLVNHVLGALLHGLKGVFIAFLAMVMFIVPFFGPDILADSKIGHLIIEDVPIISETVLNEASAYGSLLKGQHTLQLEDKDILRKMIIANNHAYDHGLLDEHDAIQFVYTQLGPALIKQHVTLPKEEKIQFILLLNKTPYTETEKNIILNNIGSE
;
A
#
# COMPACT_ATOMS: atom_id res chain seq x y z
N MET A 1 -9.95 -10.85 21.74
CA MET A 1 -10.26 -10.78 20.29
C MET A 1 -10.79 -9.39 20.00
N SER A 2 -10.15 -8.69 19.09
CA SER A 2 -10.62 -7.36 18.68
C SER A 2 -11.79 -7.48 17.70
N PHE A 3 -12.51 -6.37 17.47
CA PHE A 3 -13.56 -6.32 16.45
C PHE A 3 -13.00 -6.62 15.04
N LEU A 4 -11.75 -6.20 14.78
CA LEU A 4 -11.05 -6.50 13.54
C LEU A 4 -10.80 -8.01 13.38
N ASP A 5 -10.40 -8.73 14.44
CA ASP A 5 -10.23 -10.19 14.39
C ASP A 5 -11.51 -10.88 13.94
N LEU A 6 -12.67 -10.45 14.47
CA LEU A 6 -13.94 -11.06 14.16
C LEU A 6 -14.34 -10.87 12.69
N ILE A 7 -14.08 -9.67 12.13
CA ILE A 7 -14.29 -9.38 10.70
C ILE A 7 -13.36 -10.24 9.84
N LEU A 8 -12.07 -10.31 10.20
CA LEU A 8 -11.08 -11.08 9.46
C LEU A 8 -11.41 -12.58 9.46
N ILE A 9 -11.79 -13.15 10.62
CA ILE A 9 -12.21 -14.56 10.72
C ILE A 9 -13.43 -14.81 9.83
N ALA A 10 -14.47 -13.99 9.95
CA ALA A 10 -15.68 -14.15 9.15
C ALA A 10 -15.37 -14.08 7.65
N PHE A 11 -14.53 -13.14 7.24
CA PHE A 11 -14.08 -13.01 5.86
C PHE A 11 -13.28 -14.22 5.38
N LEU A 12 -12.28 -14.67 6.16
CA LEU A 12 -11.45 -15.83 5.79
C LEU A 12 -12.27 -17.12 5.74
N LEU A 13 -13.21 -17.33 6.66
CA LEU A 13 -14.15 -18.46 6.61
C LEU A 13 -15.02 -18.41 5.35
N PHE A 14 -15.57 -17.24 5.02
CA PHE A 14 -16.32 -17.06 3.78
C PHE A 14 -15.49 -17.42 2.55
N MET A 15 -14.23 -16.97 2.48
CA MET A 15 -13.32 -17.31 1.39
C MET A 15 -13.05 -18.81 1.33
N PHE A 16 -12.79 -19.44 2.47
CA PHE A 16 -12.54 -20.88 2.57
C PHE A 16 -13.73 -21.69 2.05
N PHE A 17 -14.95 -21.42 2.53
CA PHE A 17 -16.16 -22.13 2.08
C PHE A 17 -16.48 -21.85 0.60
N SER A 18 -16.25 -20.65 0.13
CA SER A 18 -16.40 -20.30 -1.28
C SER A 18 -15.43 -21.11 -2.18
N GLY A 19 -14.19 -21.30 -1.74
CA GLY A 19 -13.22 -22.13 -2.44
C GLY A 19 -13.57 -23.61 -2.42
N TYR A 20 -14.07 -24.11 -1.29
CA TYR A 20 -14.56 -25.48 -1.16
C TYR A 20 -15.65 -25.76 -2.19
N SER A 21 -16.63 -24.88 -2.33
CA SER A 21 -17.73 -25.06 -3.28
C SER A 21 -17.29 -25.04 -4.77
N LYS A 22 -16.22 -24.29 -5.10
CA LYS A 22 -15.74 -24.15 -6.48
C LYS A 22 -14.81 -25.28 -6.94
N GLY A 23 -14.09 -25.90 -6.00
CA GLY A 23 -13.04 -26.88 -6.29
C GLY A 23 -11.72 -26.27 -6.73
N PHE A 24 -10.67 -27.11 -6.84
CA PHE A 24 -9.29 -26.71 -7.05
C PHE A 24 -9.05 -25.95 -8.35
N PHE A 25 -9.44 -26.52 -9.49
CA PHE A 25 -9.08 -25.95 -10.78
C PHE A 25 -9.73 -24.59 -11.05
N ALA A 26 -11.02 -24.45 -10.68
CA ALA A 26 -11.69 -23.17 -10.79
C ALA A 26 -11.07 -22.11 -9.87
N THR A 27 -10.64 -22.52 -8.67
CA THR A 27 -10.01 -21.65 -7.69
C THR A 27 -8.58 -21.29 -8.10
N LEU A 28 -7.84 -22.23 -8.70
CA LEU A 28 -6.51 -21.98 -9.24
C LEU A 28 -6.56 -20.91 -10.35
N TYR A 29 -7.52 -21.02 -11.27
CA TYR A 29 -7.76 -19.98 -12.28
C TYR A 29 -8.07 -18.63 -11.61
N ASP A 30 -8.96 -18.62 -10.60
CA ASP A 30 -9.34 -17.41 -9.88
C ASP A 30 -8.13 -16.77 -9.15
N LEU A 31 -7.22 -17.57 -8.59
CA LEU A 31 -6.01 -17.09 -7.93
C LEU A 31 -5.01 -16.52 -8.94
N LEU A 32 -4.67 -17.29 -9.99
CA LEU A 32 -3.70 -16.88 -11.00
C LEU A 32 -4.15 -15.62 -11.74
N SER A 33 -5.42 -15.57 -12.18
CA SER A 33 -5.97 -14.39 -12.84
C SER A 33 -6.02 -13.17 -11.93
N PHE A 34 -6.25 -13.37 -10.63
CA PHE A 34 -6.20 -12.30 -9.63
C PHE A 34 -4.77 -11.78 -9.43
N ILE A 35 -3.77 -12.66 -9.34
CA ILE A 35 -2.36 -12.24 -9.25
C ILE A 35 -1.94 -11.44 -10.48
N ILE A 36 -2.28 -11.91 -11.69
CA ILE A 36 -1.98 -11.18 -12.94
C ILE A 36 -2.64 -9.80 -12.92
N MET A 37 -3.91 -9.72 -12.51
CA MET A 37 -4.62 -8.45 -12.37
C MET A 37 -3.92 -7.51 -11.39
N MET A 38 -3.50 -8.00 -10.22
CA MET A 38 -2.82 -7.19 -9.22
C MET A 38 -1.44 -6.70 -9.69
N LEU A 39 -0.68 -7.56 -10.37
CA LEU A 39 0.59 -7.15 -10.99
C LEU A 39 0.36 -6.07 -12.05
N PHE A 40 -0.68 -6.19 -12.87
CA PHE A 40 -1.02 -5.17 -13.85
C PHE A 40 -1.36 -3.84 -13.18
N ILE A 41 -2.15 -3.85 -12.10
CA ILE A 41 -2.45 -2.63 -11.34
C ILE A 41 -1.16 -2.05 -10.75
N TYR A 42 -0.35 -2.87 -10.10
CA TYR A 42 0.90 -2.45 -9.46
C TYR A 42 1.84 -1.72 -10.44
N PHE A 43 2.03 -2.24 -11.65
CA PHE A 43 2.92 -1.61 -12.64
C PHE A 43 2.33 -0.39 -13.35
N ASN A 44 1.02 -0.15 -13.26
CA ASN A 44 0.36 0.90 -14.05
C ASN A 44 -0.34 1.97 -13.20
N VAL A 45 -0.60 1.72 -11.91
CA VAL A 45 -1.40 2.64 -11.07
C VAL A 45 -0.75 4.01 -10.94
N GLU A 46 0.55 4.08 -10.79
CA GLU A 46 1.31 5.34 -10.69
C GLU A 46 1.24 6.13 -11.99
N THR A 47 1.59 5.49 -13.11
CA THR A 47 1.55 6.11 -14.44
C THR A 47 0.13 6.61 -14.78
N ILE A 48 -0.90 5.83 -14.46
CA ILE A 48 -2.29 6.23 -14.73
C ILE A 48 -2.69 7.35 -13.78
N SER A 49 -2.28 7.30 -12.51
CA SER A 49 -2.57 8.33 -11.51
C SER A 49 -1.92 9.68 -11.84
N SER A 50 -0.74 9.69 -12.42
CA SER A 50 -0.06 10.92 -12.86
C SER A 50 -0.75 11.56 -14.07
N ILE A 51 -1.36 10.75 -14.96
CA ILE A 51 -2.10 11.23 -16.14
C ILE A 51 -3.53 11.66 -15.78
N ILE A 52 -4.19 10.88 -14.91
CA ILE A 52 -5.61 11.09 -14.54
C ILE A 52 -5.70 11.66 -13.13
N GLN A 53 -5.79 12.98 -13.05
CA GLN A 53 -6.00 13.69 -11.78
C GLN A 53 -7.50 13.84 -11.51
N ILE A 54 -8.07 12.90 -10.73
CA ILE A 54 -9.47 12.94 -10.29
C ILE A 54 -9.62 13.87 -9.09
N TYR A 55 -8.68 13.82 -8.17
CA TYR A 55 -8.60 14.69 -7.01
C TYR A 55 -7.54 15.77 -7.24
N LYS A 56 -7.96 17.04 -7.17
CA LYS A 56 -7.07 18.19 -7.25
C LYS A 56 -6.91 18.78 -5.86
N PRO A 57 -5.73 18.70 -5.27
CA PRO A 57 -5.45 19.32 -3.97
C PRO A 57 -5.44 20.84 -4.07
N VAL A 58 -5.51 21.51 -2.92
CA VAL A 58 -5.31 22.96 -2.79
C VAL A 58 -3.83 23.30 -3.02
N ASP A 59 -3.53 24.54 -3.45
CA ASP A 59 -2.19 25.02 -3.84
C ASP A 59 -1.20 25.16 -2.65
N ASP A 60 -1.09 24.13 -1.82
CA ASP A 60 -0.13 24.04 -0.74
C ASP A 60 0.61 22.67 -0.82
N PRO A 61 1.94 22.62 -0.59
CA PRO A 61 2.75 21.43 -0.82
C PRO A 61 2.30 20.19 -0.05
N LEU A 62 1.79 20.39 1.18
CA LEU A 62 1.28 19.28 1.99
C LEU A 62 -0.03 18.72 1.44
N SER A 63 -0.94 19.60 1.02
CA SER A 63 -2.20 19.21 0.37
C SER A 63 -1.94 18.53 -0.96
N GLN A 64 -0.89 18.91 -1.69
CA GLN A 64 -0.51 18.26 -2.95
C GLN A 64 0.02 16.85 -2.72
N LEU A 65 0.89 16.67 -1.72
CA LEU A 65 1.40 15.35 -1.35
C LEU A 65 0.26 14.42 -0.90
N GLY A 66 -0.58 14.86 0.02
CA GLY A 66 -1.77 14.10 0.45
C GLY A 66 -2.76 13.86 -0.68
N GLY A 67 -2.93 14.84 -1.57
CA GLY A 67 -3.80 14.76 -2.74
C GLY A 67 -3.33 13.74 -3.77
N SER A 68 -2.03 13.64 -4.02
CA SER A 68 -1.46 12.64 -4.93
C SER A 68 -1.73 11.21 -4.42
N VAL A 69 -1.57 10.97 -3.12
CA VAL A 69 -1.89 9.68 -2.49
C VAL A 69 -3.38 9.36 -2.60
N VAL A 70 -4.25 10.33 -2.32
CA VAL A 70 -5.71 10.16 -2.48
C VAL A 70 -6.05 9.84 -3.94
N ASN A 71 -5.45 10.56 -4.89
CA ASN A 71 -5.67 10.32 -6.31
C ASN A 71 -5.23 8.90 -6.72
N MET A 72 -4.05 8.45 -6.26
CA MET A 72 -3.55 7.10 -6.51
C MET A 72 -4.49 6.02 -5.95
N LEU A 73 -5.02 6.21 -4.72
CA LEU A 73 -5.99 5.29 -4.12
C LEU A 73 -7.30 5.25 -4.94
N ILE A 74 -7.80 6.39 -5.40
CA ILE A 74 -9.01 6.45 -6.24
C ILE A 74 -8.77 5.72 -7.55
N VAL A 75 -7.65 5.98 -8.23
CA VAL A 75 -7.28 5.30 -9.48
C VAL A 75 -7.11 3.80 -9.26
N PHE A 76 -6.45 3.37 -8.17
CA PHE A 76 -6.35 1.97 -7.79
C PHE A 76 -7.73 1.30 -7.68
N ILE A 77 -8.66 1.92 -6.95
CA ILE A 77 -10.02 1.39 -6.76
C ILE A 77 -10.74 1.26 -8.11
N ILE A 78 -10.65 2.28 -8.96
CA ILE A 78 -11.30 2.29 -10.28
C ILE A 78 -10.70 1.19 -11.16
N MET A 79 -9.39 1.10 -11.23
CA MET A 79 -8.70 0.04 -11.99
C MET A 79 -9.08 -1.35 -11.46
N PHE A 80 -9.10 -1.52 -10.14
CA PHE A 80 -9.48 -2.78 -9.51
C PHE A 80 -10.90 -3.20 -9.91
N ILE A 81 -11.87 -2.28 -9.85
CA ILE A 81 -13.26 -2.57 -10.21
C ILE A 81 -13.36 -2.94 -11.70
N ILE A 82 -12.77 -2.14 -12.59
CA ILE A 82 -12.81 -2.37 -14.03
C ILE A 82 -12.18 -3.73 -14.38
N LEU A 83 -10.96 -3.98 -13.88
CA LEU A 83 -10.24 -5.21 -14.18
C LEU A 83 -10.89 -6.44 -13.53
N GLU A 84 -11.51 -6.31 -12.37
CA GLU A 84 -12.27 -7.40 -11.74
C GLU A 84 -13.50 -7.77 -12.60
N ILE A 85 -14.19 -6.78 -13.18
CA ILE A 85 -15.29 -7.03 -14.13
C ILE A 85 -14.76 -7.76 -15.36
N VAL A 86 -13.68 -7.27 -15.96
CA VAL A 86 -13.06 -7.91 -17.14
C VAL A 86 -12.62 -9.35 -16.81
N ARG A 87 -11.96 -9.55 -15.66
CA ARG A 87 -11.53 -10.86 -15.19
C ARG A 87 -12.71 -11.83 -15.03
N ARG A 88 -13.84 -11.36 -14.50
CA ARG A 88 -15.05 -12.17 -14.35
C ARG A 88 -15.65 -12.52 -15.71
N LEU A 89 -15.72 -11.58 -16.65
CA LEU A 89 -16.21 -11.83 -18.01
C LEU A 89 -15.34 -12.88 -18.74
N ILE A 90 -14.03 -12.74 -18.68
CA ILE A 90 -13.09 -13.73 -19.22
C ILE A 90 -13.29 -15.09 -18.53
N GLY A 91 -13.50 -15.08 -17.21
CA GLY A 91 -13.75 -16.29 -16.43
C GLY A 91 -15.01 -17.05 -16.84
N LEU A 92 -16.06 -16.38 -17.32
CA LEU A 92 -17.26 -17.04 -17.85
C LEU A 92 -16.97 -17.90 -19.09
N LEU A 93 -15.96 -17.51 -19.88
CA LEU A 93 -15.55 -18.25 -21.07
C LEU A 93 -14.54 -19.36 -20.74
N ILE A 94 -13.58 -19.06 -19.87
CA ILE A 94 -12.43 -19.96 -19.60
C ILE A 94 -12.79 -21.08 -18.62
N LYS A 95 -13.55 -20.82 -17.57
CA LYS A 95 -13.87 -21.81 -16.54
C LYS A 95 -14.57 -23.07 -17.06
N PRO A 96 -15.57 -22.99 -17.93
CA PRO A 96 -16.19 -24.20 -18.52
C PRO A 96 -15.19 -25.04 -19.31
N LEU A 97 -14.22 -24.41 -20.00
CA LEU A 97 -13.17 -25.13 -20.73
C LEU A 97 -12.23 -25.87 -19.78
N ILE A 98 -11.82 -25.19 -18.69
CA ILE A 98 -10.98 -25.81 -17.65
C ILE A 98 -11.70 -26.99 -17.02
N THR A 99 -12.97 -26.85 -16.64
CA THR A 99 -13.75 -27.92 -16.02
C THR A 99 -13.81 -29.14 -16.92
N LYS A 100 -14.11 -28.95 -18.22
CA LYS A 100 -14.14 -30.07 -19.20
C LYS A 100 -12.79 -30.78 -19.37
N LEU A 101 -11.69 -30.03 -19.33
CA LEU A 101 -10.35 -30.60 -19.42
C LEU A 101 -9.98 -31.37 -18.15
N THR A 102 -10.46 -30.92 -16.98
CA THR A 102 -10.10 -31.48 -15.69
C THR A 102 -10.97 -32.62 -15.22
N ASP A 103 -12.13 -32.87 -15.89
CA ASP A 103 -12.96 -34.05 -15.64
C ASP A 103 -12.21 -35.37 -15.94
N HIS A 104 -11.11 -35.30 -16.70
CA HIS A 104 -10.22 -36.44 -17.00
C HIS A 104 -9.12 -36.65 -15.92
N PHE A 105 -8.90 -35.67 -15.02
CA PHE A 105 -7.94 -35.81 -13.93
C PHE A 105 -8.63 -36.43 -12.71
N ALA A 106 -8.19 -37.62 -12.33
CA ALA A 106 -8.76 -38.43 -11.24
C ALA A 106 -8.47 -37.88 -9.83
N LEU A 107 -8.68 -36.56 -9.61
CA LEU A 107 -8.74 -36.05 -8.25
C LEU A 107 -10.06 -36.50 -7.62
N THR A 108 -9.97 -37.21 -6.48
CA THR A 108 -11.19 -37.51 -5.73
C THR A 108 -11.94 -36.22 -5.41
N SER A 109 -13.25 -36.23 -5.46
CA SER A 109 -14.10 -35.05 -5.23
C SER A 109 -13.72 -34.32 -3.93
N LEU A 110 -13.42 -35.03 -2.85
CA LEU A 110 -13.01 -34.45 -1.59
C LEU A 110 -11.71 -33.65 -1.69
N VAL A 111 -10.67 -34.23 -2.32
CA VAL A 111 -9.35 -33.58 -2.49
C VAL A 111 -9.49 -32.32 -3.35
N ASN A 112 -10.29 -32.37 -4.43
CA ASN A 112 -10.56 -31.21 -5.26
C ASN A 112 -11.18 -30.04 -4.46
N HIS A 113 -12.16 -30.33 -3.60
CA HIS A 113 -12.82 -29.32 -2.79
C HIS A 113 -11.93 -28.77 -1.67
N VAL A 114 -11.16 -29.64 -0.98
CA VAL A 114 -10.23 -29.20 0.08
C VAL A 114 -9.12 -28.32 -0.47
N LEU A 115 -8.50 -28.72 -1.60
CA LEU A 115 -7.48 -27.89 -2.25
C LEU A 115 -8.05 -26.55 -2.75
N GLY A 116 -9.30 -26.56 -3.27
CA GLY A 116 -10.00 -25.34 -3.64
C GLY A 116 -10.19 -24.40 -2.44
N ALA A 117 -10.57 -24.94 -1.29
CA ALA A 117 -10.71 -24.17 -0.02
C ALA A 117 -9.39 -23.53 0.40
N LEU A 118 -8.29 -24.29 0.37
CA LEU A 118 -6.95 -23.80 0.74
C LEU A 118 -6.47 -22.67 -0.17
N LEU A 119 -6.59 -22.84 -1.50
CA LEU A 119 -6.20 -21.81 -2.46
C LEU A 119 -7.02 -20.52 -2.33
N HIS A 120 -8.33 -20.65 -2.10
CA HIS A 120 -9.18 -19.48 -1.95
C HIS A 120 -8.98 -18.80 -0.59
N GLY A 121 -8.67 -19.58 0.44
CA GLY A 121 -8.25 -19.08 1.75
C GLY A 121 -6.95 -18.27 1.63
N LEU A 122 -5.93 -18.79 0.92
CA LEU A 122 -4.69 -18.08 0.64
C LEU A 122 -4.93 -16.76 -0.11
N LYS A 123 -5.79 -16.77 -1.13
CA LYS A 123 -6.23 -15.54 -1.80
C LYS A 123 -6.92 -14.58 -0.83
N GLY A 124 -7.73 -15.12 0.10
CA GLY A 124 -8.40 -14.34 1.14
C GLY A 124 -7.41 -13.63 2.08
N VAL A 125 -6.35 -14.32 2.51
CA VAL A 125 -5.26 -13.73 3.31
C VAL A 125 -4.61 -12.57 2.56
N PHE A 126 -4.30 -12.74 1.27
CA PHE A 126 -3.71 -11.69 0.46
C PHE A 126 -4.64 -10.48 0.29
N ILE A 127 -5.94 -10.70 0.07
CA ILE A 127 -6.93 -9.60 0.00
C ILE A 127 -7.04 -8.89 1.35
N ALA A 128 -7.06 -9.62 2.46
CA ALA A 128 -7.09 -9.04 3.80
C ALA A 128 -5.83 -8.20 4.07
N PHE A 129 -4.65 -8.68 3.68
CA PHE A 129 -3.40 -7.94 3.75
C PHE A 129 -3.49 -6.60 2.98
N LEU A 130 -3.91 -6.64 1.71
CA LEU A 130 -4.09 -5.43 0.91
C LEU A 130 -5.10 -4.46 1.53
N ALA A 131 -6.23 -4.96 2.02
CA ALA A 131 -7.24 -4.15 2.67
C ALA A 131 -6.71 -3.47 3.94
N MET A 132 -5.91 -4.18 4.73
CA MET A 132 -5.28 -3.61 5.93
C MET A 132 -4.26 -2.54 5.58
N VAL A 133 -3.36 -2.80 4.63
CA VAL A 133 -2.30 -1.87 4.25
C VAL A 133 -2.84 -0.64 3.54
N MET A 134 -3.80 -0.80 2.63
CA MET A 134 -4.30 0.31 1.80
C MET A 134 -5.42 1.11 2.45
N PHE A 135 -6.18 0.53 3.37
CA PHE A 135 -7.35 1.19 3.94
C PHE A 135 -7.30 1.25 5.47
N ILE A 136 -7.07 0.12 6.15
CA ILE A 136 -7.22 0.09 7.61
C ILE A 136 -6.12 0.90 8.29
N VAL A 137 -4.85 0.64 7.97
CA VAL A 137 -3.72 1.35 8.56
C VAL A 137 -3.71 2.84 8.21
N PRO A 138 -3.89 3.27 6.94
CA PRO A 138 -3.93 4.70 6.61
C PRO A 138 -5.06 5.47 7.28
N PHE A 139 -6.26 4.89 7.38
CA PHE A 139 -7.42 5.60 7.93
C PHE A 139 -7.53 5.53 9.45
N PHE A 140 -7.15 4.41 10.07
CA PHE A 140 -7.32 4.17 11.51
C PHE A 140 -6.02 4.22 12.31
N GLY A 141 -4.88 4.16 11.62
CA GLY A 141 -3.54 4.10 12.23
C GLY A 141 -3.08 2.68 12.52
N PRO A 142 -1.77 2.48 12.77
CA PRO A 142 -1.20 1.17 13.06
C PRO A 142 -1.69 0.59 14.40
N ASP A 143 -2.12 1.42 15.35
CA ASP A 143 -2.59 0.98 16.67
C ASP A 143 -3.78 0.02 16.61
N ILE A 144 -4.61 0.09 15.53
CA ILE A 144 -5.72 -0.84 15.34
C ILE A 144 -5.24 -2.29 15.18
N LEU A 145 -4.01 -2.48 14.74
CA LEU A 145 -3.38 -3.80 14.59
C LEU A 145 -2.86 -4.32 15.92
N ALA A 146 -2.43 -3.45 16.85
CA ALA A 146 -1.88 -3.84 18.14
C ALA A 146 -2.87 -4.69 18.96
N ASP A 147 -4.17 -4.43 18.83
CA ASP A 147 -5.23 -5.19 19.49
C ASP A 147 -5.72 -6.41 18.67
N SER A 148 -5.27 -6.57 17.43
CA SER A 148 -5.70 -7.63 16.51
C SER A 148 -4.62 -8.70 16.34
N LYS A 149 -4.83 -9.88 16.93
CA LYS A 149 -3.92 -11.02 16.80
C LYS A 149 -3.84 -11.53 15.36
N ILE A 150 -4.96 -11.54 14.64
CA ILE A 150 -5.03 -12.01 13.25
C ILE A 150 -4.49 -10.97 12.30
N GLY A 151 -4.79 -9.68 12.55
CA GLY A 151 -4.22 -8.57 11.79
C GLY A 151 -2.69 -8.56 11.86
N HIS A 152 -2.15 -8.72 13.07
CA HIS A 152 -0.72 -8.82 13.33
C HIS A 152 -0.08 -10.00 12.58
N LEU A 153 -0.68 -11.20 12.68
CA LEU A 153 -0.20 -12.40 12.00
C LEU A 153 -0.22 -12.26 10.47
N ILE A 154 -1.23 -11.62 9.89
CA ILE A 154 -1.31 -11.41 8.44
C ILE A 154 -0.27 -10.38 7.96
N ILE A 155 0.07 -9.37 8.76
CA ILE A 155 0.97 -8.30 8.36
C ILE A 155 2.42 -8.61 8.71
N GLU A 156 2.73 -9.12 9.90
CA GLU A 156 4.11 -9.28 10.37
C GLU A 156 4.75 -10.62 10.02
N ASP A 157 3.96 -11.69 9.92
CA ASP A 157 4.47 -13.01 9.56
C ASP A 157 4.65 -13.21 8.04
N VAL A 158 4.37 -12.19 7.21
CA VAL A 158 4.72 -12.20 5.77
C VAL A 158 6.12 -11.61 5.61
N PRO A 159 7.20 -12.43 5.56
CA PRO A 159 8.57 -12.03 5.89
C PRO A 159 9.29 -11.12 4.90
N ILE A 160 8.68 -10.68 3.82
CA ILE A 160 9.36 -9.91 2.76
C ILE A 160 8.85 -8.46 2.67
N ILE A 161 7.73 -8.11 3.32
CA ILE A 161 7.01 -6.87 3.02
C ILE A 161 6.66 -6.07 4.28
N SER A 162 6.79 -6.63 5.49
CA SER A 162 6.10 -6.15 6.68
C SER A 162 6.53 -4.76 7.19
N GLU A 163 7.80 -4.50 7.41
CA GLU A 163 8.22 -3.22 8.00
C GLU A 163 8.15 -2.06 7.02
N THR A 164 8.65 -2.24 5.80
CA THR A 164 8.66 -1.19 4.78
C THR A 164 7.23 -0.78 4.41
N VAL A 165 6.36 -1.75 4.12
CA VAL A 165 4.97 -1.48 3.72
C VAL A 165 4.14 -0.87 4.85
N LEU A 166 4.35 -1.28 6.11
CA LEU A 166 3.68 -0.66 7.25
C LEU A 166 4.14 0.78 7.48
N ASN A 167 5.43 1.04 7.32
CA ASN A 167 6.00 2.38 7.43
C ASN A 167 5.45 3.29 6.34
N GLU A 168 5.38 2.82 5.10
CA GLU A 168 4.78 3.55 3.98
C GLU A 168 3.27 3.77 4.19
N ALA A 169 2.51 2.74 4.52
CA ALA A 169 1.07 2.86 4.76
C ALA A 169 0.76 3.84 5.92
N SER A 170 1.57 3.83 6.98
CA SER A 170 1.39 4.77 8.09
C SER A 170 1.90 6.18 7.76
N ALA A 171 2.90 6.33 6.88
CA ALA A 171 3.30 7.62 6.33
C ALA A 171 2.17 8.23 5.50
N TYR A 172 1.58 7.45 4.58
CA TYR A 172 0.40 7.88 3.82
C TYR A 172 -0.80 8.19 4.72
N GLY A 173 -1.03 7.39 5.77
CA GLY A 173 -2.07 7.67 6.75
C GLY A 173 -1.85 8.99 7.52
N SER A 174 -0.60 9.32 7.82
CA SER A 174 -0.22 10.60 8.44
C SER A 174 -0.49 11.77 7.50
N LEU A 175 -0.20 11.61 6.20
CA LEU A 175 -0.54 12.61 5.17
C LEU A 175 -2.05 12.82 5.04
N LEU A 176 -2.84 11.75 5.04
CA LEU A 176 -4.30 11.81 4.93
C LEU A 176 -4.95 12.48 6.16
N LYS A 177 -4.42 12.24 7.35
CA LYS A 177 -4.91 12.83 8.61
C LYS A 177 -4.40 14.25 8.85
N GLY A 178 -3.22 14.57 8.30
CA GLY A 178 -2.43 15.74 8.65
C GLY A 178 -2.75 17.03 7.92
N GLN A 179 -3.83 17.10 7.14
CA GLN A 179 -4.18 18.31 6.39
C GLN A 179 -4.33 19.59 7.22
N HIS A 180 -4.35 19.52 8.57
CA HIS A 180 -4.50 20.72 9.41
C HIS A 180 -3.56 20.82 10.63
N THR A 181 -2.83 19.77 11.04
CA THR A 181 -1.92 19.84 12.20
C THR A 181 -0.85 18.74 12.14
N LEU A 182 0.13 18.88 11.24
CA LEU A 182 1.32 18.04 11.31
C LEU A 182 2.14 18.48 12.55
N GLN A 183 2.12 17.67 13.59
CA GLN A 183 3.07 17.77 14.67
C GLN A 183 4.42 17.20 14.18
N LEU A 184 5.13 17.95 13.31
CA LEU A 184 6.51 17.61 12.89
C LEU A 184 7.49 17.65 14.07
N GLU A 185 7.00 17.92 15.28
CA GLU A 185 7.72 17.76 16.55
C GLU A 185 7.86 16.29 16.95
N ASP A 186 7.06 15.38 16.39
CA ASP A 186 7.21 13.93 16.57
C ASP A 186 8.23 13.39 15.55
N LYS A 187 9.30 12.76 16.05
CA LYS A 187 10.38 12.21 15.21
C LYS A 187 9.92 11.12 14.25
N ASP A 188 8.97 10.28 14.69
CA ASP A 188 8.43 9.20 13.86
C ASP A 188 7.55 9.76 12.75
N ILE A 189 6.77 10.79 13.02
CA ILE A 189 5.98 11.49 12.01
C ILE A 189 6.91 12.17 11.00
N LEU A 190 7.93 12.89 11.48
CA LEU A 190 8.91 13.56 10.62
C LEU A 190 9.65 12.56 9.70
N ARG A 191 10.10 11.41 10.27
CA ARG A 191 10.71 10.33 9.49
C ARG A 191 9.78 9.84 8.37
N LYS A 192 8.53 9.54 8.71
CA LYS A 192 7.53 9.06 7.76
C LYS A 192 7.23 10.08 6.66
N MET A 193 7.21 11.36 7.00
CA MET A 193 6.98 12.44 6.05
C MET A 193 8.14 12.61 5.07
N ILE A 194 9.38 12.44 5.53
CA ILE A 194 10.56 12.45 4.65
C ILE A 194 10.47 11.32 3.64
N ILE A 195 10.21 10.10 4.12
CA ILE A 195 10.04 8.90 3.28
C ILE A 195 8.91 9.11 2.27
N ALA A 196 7.76 9.59 2.72
CA ALA A 196 6.61 9.82 1.84
C ALA A 196 6.90 10.86 0.75
N ASN A 197 7.60 11.95 1.08
CA ASN A 197 8.00 12.97 0.09
C ASN A 197 8.96 12.40 -0.95
N ASN A 198 9.97 11.64 -0.51
CA ASN A 198 10.94 11.00 -1.40
C ASN A 198 10.24 10.03 -2.37
N HIS A 199 9.40 9.13 -1.84
CA HIS A 199 8.66 8.17 -2.64
C HIS A 199 7.72 8.87 -3.64
N ALA A 200 6.95 9.87 -3.19
CA ALA A 200 6.06 10.60 -4.07
C ALA A 200 6.80 11.28 -5.23
N TYR A 201 8.00 11.81 -4.96
CA TYR A 201 8.86 12.37 -5.99
C TYR A 201 9.42 11.30 -6.94
N ASP A 202 9.97 10.21 -6.40
CA ASP A 202 10.58 9.13 -7.20
C ASP A 202 9.59 8.47 -8.15
N HIS A 203 8.35 8.34 -7.71
CA HIS A 203 7.28 7.73 -8.50
C HIS A 203 6.50 8.73 -9.36
N GLY A 204 6.93 9.99 -9.43
CA GLY A 204 6.28 11.01 -10.25
C GLY A 204 4.89 11.42 -9.78
N LEU A 205 4.54 11.12 -8.53
CA LEU A 205 3.28 11.54 -7.88
C LEU A 205 3.34 13.00 -7.42
N LEU A 206 4.55 13.49 -7.21
CA LEU A 206 4.86 14.87 -6.85
C LEU A 206 5.90 15.38 -7.82
N ASP A 207 5.72 16.61 -8.32
CA ASP A 207 6.74 17.20 -9.17
C ASP A 207 7.97 17.67 -8.37
N GLU A 208 9.08 17.95 -9.07
CA GLU A 208 10.33 18.34 -8.42
C GLU A 208 10.18 19.64 -7.62
N HIS A 209 9.44 20.61 -8.16
CA HIS A 209 9.24 21.90 -7.50
C HIS A 209 8.52 21.73 -6.16
N ASP A 210 7.43 20.96 -6.15
CA ASP A 210 6.63 20.74 -4.96
C ASP A 210 7.36 19.88 -3.92
N ALA A 211 8.12 18.86 -4.35
CA ALA A 211 8.96 18.06 -3.46
C ALA A 211 10.03 18.92 -2.77
N ILE A 212 10.71 19.79 -3.51
CA ILE A 212 11.72 20.73 -2.98
C ILE A 212 11.07 21.75 -2.05
N GLN A 213 9.91 22.30 -2.44
CA GLN A 213 9.18 23.27 -1.63
C GLN A 213 8.74 22.65 -0.30
N PHE A 214 8.31 21.39 -0.30
CA PHE A 214 7.95 20.68 0.93
C PHE A 214 9.16 20.47 1.84
N VAL A 215 10.32 20.07 1.29
CA VAL A 215 11.57 20.00 2.04
C VAL A 215 11.92 21.36 2.64
N TYR A 216 11.84 22.43 1.84
CA TYR A 216 12.23 23.77 2.28
C TYR A 216 11.31 24.36 3.34
N THR A 217 9.99 24.21 3.18
CA THR A 217 8.99 24.91 4.03
C THR A 217 8.55 24.10 5.25
N GLN A 218 8.62 22.79 5.20
CA GLN A 218 8.08 21.90 6.23
C GLN A 218 9.15 21.03 6.90
N LEU A 219 9.86 20.20 6.12
CA LEU A 219 10.77 19.21 6.67
C LEU A 219 12.07 19.84 7.21
N GLY A 220 12.65 20.79 6.48
CA GLY A 220 13.90 21.43 6.87
C GLY A 220 13.82 22.18 8.19
N PRO A 221 12.80 23.03 8.44
CA PRO A 221 12.64 23.71 9.74
C PRO A 221 12.46 22.74 10.91
N ALA A 222 11.82 21.59 10.70
CA ALA A 222 11.70 20.56 11.72
C ALA A 222 13.05 19.84 11.96
N LEU A 223 13.79 19.52 10.88
CA LEU A 223 15.10 18.85 10.96
C LEU A 223 16.19 19.74 11.56
N ILE A 224 16.10 21.05 11.47
CA ILE A 224 17.02 21.97 12.19
C ILE A 224 16.91 21.76 13.70
N LYS A 225 15.74 21.37 14.20
CA LYS A 225 15.44 21.24 15.63
C LYS A 225 15.54 19.81 16.16
N GLN A 226 15.50 18.81 15.28
CA GLN A 226 15.35 17.41 15.66
C GLN A 226 16.28 16.49 14.87
N HIS A 227 16.70 15.41 15.54
CA HIS A 227 17.49 14.35 14.93
C HIS A 227 16.58 13.18 14.52
N VAL A 228 16.71 12.73 13.26
CA VAL A 228 15.94 11.63 12.69
C VAL A 228 16.90 10.63 12.02
N THR A 229 16.61 9.34 12.16
CA THR A 229 17.38 8.28 11.48
C THR A 229 16.56 7.77 10.29
N LEU A 230 17.19 7.71 9.12
CA LEU A 230 16.57 7.25 7.87
C LEU A 230 17.28 6.00 7.36
N PRO A 231 16.57 5.13 6.61
CA PRO A 231 17.20 4.12 5.77
C PRO A 231 18.19 4.78 4.80
N LYS A 232 19.28 4.07 4.49
CA LYS A 232 20.38 4.63 3.69
C LYS A 232 19.92 5.18 2.35
N GLU A 233 19.00 4.49 1.67
CA GLU A 233 18.46 4.91 0.38
C GLU A 233 17.66 6.20 0.50
N GLU A 234 16.78 6.28 1.49
CA GLU A 234 15.96 7.44 1.79
C GLU A 234 16.78 8.68 2.15
N LYS A 235 17.87 8.47 2.90
CA LYS A 235 18.80 9.55 3.21
C LYS A 235 19.45 10.12 1.96
N ILE A 236 19.88 9.27 1.03
CA ILE A 236 20.49 9.70 -0.23
C ILE A 236 19.50 10.53 -1.04
N GLN A 237 18.26 10.04 -1.18
CA GLN A 237 17.22 10.74 -1.92
C GLN A 237 16.86 12.08 -1.30
N PHE A 238 16.70 12.12 0.02
CA PHE A 238 16.47 13.38 0.73
C PHE A 238 17.59 14.40 0.53
N ILE A 239 18.85 13.96 0.54
CA ILE A 239 20.02 14.83 0.28
C ILE A 239 19.98 15.43 -1.13
N LEU A 240 19.54 14.66 -2.13
CA LEU A 240 19.37 15.16 -3.50
C LEU A 240 18.35 16.31 -3.56
N LEU A 241 17.22 16.15 -2.91
CA LEU A 241 16.19 17.20 -2.80
C LEU A 241 16.67 18.40 -1.98
N LEU A 242 17.30 18.15 -0.82
CA LEU A 242 17.84 19.21 0.06
C LEU A 242 18.87 20.09 -0.67
N ASN A 243 19.71 19.51 -1.51
CA ASN A 243 20.73 20.27 -2.27
C ASN A 243 20.11 21.25 -3.28
N LYS A 244 18.89 20.98 -3.73
CA LYS A 244 18.14 21.84 -4.64
C LYS A 244 17.34 22.93 -3.92
N THR A 245 17.26 22.90 -2.58
CA THR A 245 16.58 23.95 -1.80
C THR A 245 17.39 25.24 -1.75
N PRO A 246 16.76 26.39 -1.50
CA PRO A 246 17.44 27.67 -1.32
C PRO A 246 18.13 27.86 0.03
N TYR A 247 18.26 26.81 0.85
CA TYR A 247 18.99 26.87 2.12
C TYR A 247 20.46 27.24 1.90
N THR A 248 21.01 28.00 2.85
CA THR A 248 22.46 28.27 2.91
C THR A 248 23.22 26.98 3.22
N GLU A 249 24.51 26.93 2.86
CA GLU A 249 25.35 25.77 3.15
C GLU A 249 25.44 25.48 4.67
N THR A 250 25.35 26.51 5.50
CA THR A 250 25.33 26.33 6.97
C THR A 250 24.05 25.62 7.43
N GLU A 251 22.89 26.00 6.90
CA GLU A 251 21.60 25.37 7.22
C GLU A 251 21.56 23.93 6.71
N LYS A 252 22.01 23.69 5.47
CA LYS A 252 22.12 22.33 4.91
C LYS A 252 23.00 21.45 5.80
N ASN A 253 24.13 21.92 6.26
CA ASN A 253 25.01 21.17 7.13
C ASN A 253 24.36 20.85 8.49
N ILE A 254 23.57 21.77 9.07
CA ILE A 254 22.82 21.52 10.30
C ILE A 254 21.80 20.40 10.05
N ILE A 255 21.02 20.48 8.97
CA ILE A 255 20.03 19.48 8.58
C ILE A 255 20.70 18.11 8.37
N LEU A 256 21.81 18.06 7.62
CA LEU A 256 22.56 16.82 7.34
C LEU A 256 23.12 16.17 8.61
N ASN A 257 23.60 16.95 9.57
CA ASN A 257 24.09 16.46 10.86
C ASN A 257 22.95 15.88 11.72
N ASN A 258 21.72 16.33 11.50
CA ASN A 258 20.54 15.84 12.20
C ASN A 258 19.89 14.63 11.53
N ILE A 259 20.44 14.15 10.40
CA ILE A 259 19.96 12.94 9.74
C ILE A 259 20.98 11.82 9.89
N GLY A 260 20.67 10.87 10.78
CA GLY A 260 21.37 9.59 10.90
C GLY A 260 21.06 8.64 9.74
N SER A 261 21.85 7.57 9.58
CA SER A 261 21.52 6.43 8.74
C SER A 261 21.45 5.16 9.57
N GLU A 262 20.46 4.33 9.27
CA GLU A 262 20.39 2.94 9.77
C GLU A 262 21.38 2.06 9.04
#